data_d1e68c3ae9501f313efc12afef25f839
#
_entry.id   d1e68c3ae9501f313efc12afef25f839
#
_cell.length_a   1.000
_cell.length_b   1.000
_cell.length_c   1.000
_cell.angle_alpha   90.00
_cell.angle_beta   90.00
_cell.angle_gamma   90.00
#
_symmetry.space_group_name_H-M   'P 1'
#
loop_
_entity.id
_entity.type
_entity.pdbx_description
1 polymer ?
#
loop_
_entity_poly.entity_id
_entity_poly.type
_entity_poly.pdbx_seq_one_letter_code
_entity_poly.pdbx_strand_id
1 'polypeptide(L)'
;MLRPSERAPGLLIGDGVEVPDDAEIGANVVIHAGVQLGRGVRIQDAAIVGKELVLARTSQAELREPELTLIGEAVTIAAQAVVVAGASIGDGAFVGDQSHVRERALIGNFSAVGRGSAIDNDVAIGERVRIQTGCYVTAFSTVEDDVFIGPGVFTYNDNAMGRHEKGIQLTGAILRRACRIGGGARILPGVEVGEEAFVATGAVVTRDVPPRTLVMGVPARPLRAIADEELIENWG
;
A
#
# COMPACT_ATOMS: atom_id res chain seq x y z
N MET A 1 12.36 16.87 -17.69
CA MET A 1 11.24 17.69 -18.23
C MET A 1 10.15 16.75 -18.72
N LEU A 2 8.85 17.13 -18.65
CA LEU A 2 7.75 16.33 -19.22
C LEU A 2 7.54 16.71 -20.68
N ARG A 3 7.37 15.72 -21.57
CA ARG A 3 7.12 15.91 -23.00
C ARG A 3 5.85 15.18 -23.42
N PRO A 4 5.01 15.76 -24.32
CA PRO A 4 3.88 15.07 -24.90
C PRO A 4 4.32 13.83 -25.69
N SER A 5 3.49 12.79 -25.67
CA SER A 5 3.69 11.57 -26.44
C SER A 5 2.41 11.25 -27.23
N GLU A 6 2.58 10.80 -28.48
CA GLU A 6 1.46 10.43 -29.37
C GLU A 6 0.87 9.04 -29.07
N ARG A 7 1.46 8.28 -28.12
CA ARG A 7 0.99 6.92 -27.78
C ARG A 7 -0.40 6.88 -27.13
N ALA A 8 -0.80 7.95 -26.44
CA ALA A 8 -2.14 8.09 -25.89
C ALA A 8 -2.54 9.57 -25.79
N PRO A 9 -3.85 9.90 -25.83
CA PRO A 9 -4.32 11.27 -25.72
C PRO A 9 -3.86 11.94 -24.43
N GLY A 10 -3.16 13.07 -24.53
CA GLY A 10 -2.69 13.85 -23.37
C GLY A 10 -1.61 13.18 -22.51
N LEU A 11 -0.99 12.12 -23.00
CA LEU A 11 0.13 11.45 -22.31
C LEU A 11 1.35 12.38 -22.22
N LEU A 12 1.89 12.52 -20.99
CA LEU A 12 3.14 13.23 -20.72
C LEU A 12 4.20 12.26 -20.17
N ILE A 13 5.40 12.27 -20.76
CA ILE A 13 6.48 11.37 -20.39
C ILE A 13 7.72 12.17 -19.98
N GLY A 14 8.33 11.80 -18.86
CA GLY A 14 9.58 12.34 -18.33
C GLY A 14 10.79 11.89 -19.12
N ASP A 15 11.87 12.68 -19.03
CA ASP A 15 13.12 12.35 -19.69
C ASP A 15 13.65 10.98 -19.26
N GLY A 16 14.10 10.17 -20.21
CA GLY A 16 14.71 8.85 -20.00
C GLY A 16 13.73 7.71 -19.67
N VAL A 17 12.42 7.98 -19.68
CA VAL A 17 11.41 6.91 -19.49
C VAL A 17 11.17 6.19 -20.81
N GLU A 18 11.34 4.88 -20.78
CA GLU A 18 10.98 3.97 -21.86
C GLU A 18 9.63 3.31 -21.56
N VAL A 19 8.67 3.48 -22.47
CA VAL A 19 7.35 2.84 -22.36
C VAL A 19 7.35 1.59 -23.23
N PRO A 20 7.20 0.38 -22.66
CA PRO A 20 7.20 -0.87 -23.42
C PRO A 20 6.15 -0.86 -24.55
N ASP A 21 6.42 -1.57 -25.64
CA ASP A 21 5.52 -1.59 -26.81
C ASP A 21 4.17 -2.25 -26.49
N ASP A 22 4.16 -3.19 -25.57
CA ASP A 22 3.00 -3.92 -25.09
C ASP A 22 2.26 -3.22 -23.92
N ALA A 23 2.68 -2.02 -23.53
CA ALA A 23 2.00 -1.25 -22.48
C ALA A 23 0.67 -0.65 -22.98
N GLU A 24 -0.37 -0.79 -22.17
CA GLU A 24 -1.67 -0.14 -22.36
C GLU A 24 -1.71 1.18 -21.58
N ILE A 25 -1.78 2.30 -22.26
CA ILE A 25 -1.77 3.64 -21.62
C ILE A 25 -3.08 4.38 -21.92
N GLY A 26 -3.76 4.80 -20.86
CA GLY A 26 -4.98 5.61 -20.92
C GLY A 26 -4.72 7.08 -21.23
N ALA A 27 -5.80 7.84 -21.30
CA ALA A 27 -5.75 9.27 -21.58
C ALA A 27 -5.24 10.08 -20.37
N ASN A 28 -4.51 11.19 -20.67
CA ASN A 28 -4.01 12.14 -19.67
C ASN A 28 -3.11 11.52 -18.58
N VAL A 29 -2.45 10.43 -18.86
CA VAL A 29 -1.47 9.82 -17.98
C VAL A 29 -0.21 10.69 -17.90
N VAL A 30 0.40 10.77 -16.71
CA VAL A 30 1.68 11.45 -16.51
C VAL A 30 2.68 10.46 -15.93
N ILE A 31 3.80 10.24 -16.64
CA ILE A 31 4.89 9.39 -16.18
C ILE A 31 6.13 10.27 -16.01
N HIS A 32 6.55 10.47 -14.77
CA HIS A 32 7.69 11.33 -14.47
C HIS A 32 9.03 10.65 -14.77
N ALA A 33 10.11 11.43 -14.84
CA ALA A 33 11.47 10.91 -14.98
C ALA A 33 11.83 9.99 -13.80
N GLY A 34 12.72 9.01 -14.04
CA GLY A 34 13.12 8.04 -13.02
C GLY A 34 12.14 6.88 -12.82
N VAL A 35 11.10 6.77 -13.66
CA VAL A 35 10.20 5.61 -13.68
C VAL A 35 10.75 4.56 -14.62
N GLN A 36 10.79 3.32 -14.17
CA GLN A 36 11.04 2.13 -14.97
C GLN A 36 9.76 1.29 -15.03
N LEU A 37 9.35 0.94 -16.25
CA LEU A 37 8.14 0.17 -16.51
C LEU A 37 8.47 -1.23 -16.99
N GLY A 38 7.89 -2.24 -16.37
CA GLY A 38 7.91 -3.62 -16.85
C GLY A 38 7.01 -3.82 -18.07
N ARG A 39 7.10 -4.99 -18.70
CA ARG A 39 6.29 -5.37 -19.87
C ARG A 39 4.84 -5.61 -19.47
N GLY A 40 3.92 -5.38 -20.42
CA GLY A 40 2.50 -5.63 -20.21
C GLY A 40 1.83 -4.75 -19.16
N VAL A 41 2.45 -3.64 -18.75
CA VAL A 41 1.84 -2.73 -17.79
C VAL A 41 0.59 -2.08 -18.37
N ARG A 42 -0.40 -1.86 -17.51
CA ARG A 42 -1.61 -1.10 -17.83
C ARG A 42 -1.70 0.12 -16.92
N ILE A 43 -1.67 1.33 -17.50
CA ILE A 43 -1.80 2.59 -16.76
C ILE A 43 -3.04 3.29 -17.29
N GLN A 44 -4.07 3.41 -16.45
CA GLN A 44 -5.36 3.92 -16.83
C GLN A 44 -5.45 5.46 -16.75
N ASP A 45 -6.58 6.01 -17.18
CA ASP A 45 -6.80 7.43 -17.41
C ASP A 45 -6.43 8.29 -16.19
N ALA A 46 -5.71 9.39 -16.47
CA ALA A 46 -5.30 10.40 -15.51
C ALA A 46 -4.46 9.88 -14.31
N ALA A 47 -3.89 8.66 -14.39
CA ALA A 47 -2.93 8.19 -13.39
C ALA A 47 -1.61 8.97 -13.49
N ILE A 48 -0.94 9.14 -12.34
CA ILE A 48 0.35 9.84 -12.23
C ILE A 48 1.36 8.89 -11.61
N VAL A 49 2.45 8.60 -12.34
CA VAL A 49 3.50 7.66 -11.89
C VAL A 49 4.83 8.39 -11.75
N GLY A 50 5.51 8.18 -10.64
CA GLY A 50 6.79 8.81 -10.33
C GLY A 50 6.67 10.28 -9.91
N LYS A 51 5.52 10.69 -9.36
CA LYS A 51 5.29 12.07 -8.93
C LYS A 51 6.33 12.49 -7.89
N GLU A 52 6.97 13.65 -8.12
CA GLU A 52 7.89 14.22 -7.15
C GLU A 52 7.21 14.47 -5.78
N LEU A 53 7.91 14.13 -4.72
CA LEU A 53 7.44 14.34 -3.36
C LEU A 53 7.52 15.83 -2.99
N VAL A 54 6.40 16.37 -2.54
CA VAL A 54 6.33 17.71 -1.93
C VAL A 54 5.83 17.59 -0.50
N LEU A 55 6.65 17.98 0.46
CA LEU A 55 6.30 17.93 1.88
C LEU A 55 5.72 19.27 2.34
N ALA A 56 4.73 19.20 3.24
CA ALA A 56 4.26 20.37 3.94
C ALA A 56 5.38 20.97 4.83
N ARG A 57 5.39 22.28 5.03
CA ARG A 57 6.38 22.96 5.88
C ARG A 57 6.44 22.44 7.32
N THR A 58 5.33 21.86 7.80
CA THR A 58 5.19 21.29 9.14
C THR A 58 5.49 19.79 9.16
N SER A 59 5.80 19.18 8.00
CA SER A 59 6.12 17.77 7.93
C SER A 59 7.40 17.47 8.71
N GLN A 60 7.39 16.35 9.41
CA GLN A 60 8.58 15.79 10.08
C GLN A 60 9.22 14.68 9.23
N ALA A 61 8.62 14.33 8.09
CA ALA A 61 9.19 13.36 7.17
C ALA A 61 10.51 13.89 6.60
N GLU A 62 11.49 13.02 6.48
CA GLU A 62 12.78 13.32 5.87
C GLU A 62 12.64 13.38 4.35
N LEU A 63 13.08 14.48 3.76
CA LEU A 63 13.21 14.60 2.31
C LEU A 63 14.55 13.96 1.92
N ARG A 64 14.48 12.87 1.16
CA ARG A 64 15.63 12.18 0.56
C ARG A 64 15.61 12.36 -0.94
N GLU A 65 16.79 12.23 -1.56
CA GLU A 65 16.85 12.13 -3.02
C GLU A 65 15.94 10.98 -3.50
N PRO A 66 15.10 11.21 -4.52
CA PRO A 66 14.19 10.20 -4.99
C PRO A 66 14.95 9.02 -5.61
N GLU A 67 14.65 7.83 -5.14
CA GLU A 67 15.08 6.59 -5.79
C GLU A 67 14.27 6.36 -7.07
N LEU A 68 14.69 5.38 -7.88
CA LEU A 68 13.93 4.97 -9.06
C LEU A 68 12.55 4.46 -8.63
N THR A 69 11.54 4.82 -9.40
CA THR A 69 10.20 4.24 -9.26
C THR A 69 10.13 2.99 -10.13
N LEU A 70 9.93 1.84 -9.50
CA LEU A 70 9.96 0.55 -10.18
C LEU A 70 8.54 0.02 -10.33
N ILE A 71 8.11 -0.21 -11.54
CA ILE A 71 6.82 -0.83 -11.87
C ILE A 71 7.11 -2.14 -12.58
N GLY A 72 6.77 -3.25 -11.95
CA GLY A 72 7.01 -4.60 -12.45
C GLY A 72 6.19 -4.97 -13.69
N GLU A 73 6.32 -6.20 -14.13
CA GLU A 73 5.59 -6.73 -15.30
C GLU A 73 4.10 -6.92 -15.00
N ALA A 74 3.26 -6.72 -16.01
CA ALA A 74 1.80 -6.88 -15.94
C ALA A 74 1.11 -6.11 -14.80
N VAL A 75 1.73 -5.08 -14.25
CA VAL A 75 1.14 -4.21 -13.22
C VAL A 75 -0.01 -3.40 -13.82
N THR A 76 -1.08 -3.24 -13.05
CA THR A 76 -2.16 -2.30 -13.37
C THR A 76 -2.14 -1.12 -12.40
N ILE A 77 -1.98 0.09 -12.92
CA ILE A 77 -2.20 1.34 -12.21
C ILE A 77 -3.53 1.90 -12.70
N ALA A 78 -4.57 1.83 -11.87
CA ALA A 78 -5.92 2.21 -12.26
C ALA A 78 -6.12 3.73 -12.34
N ALA A 79 -7.31 4.14 -12.76
CA ALA A 79 -7.59 5.54 -13.09
C ALA A 79 -7.37 6.48 -11.89
N GLN A 80 -6.73 7.63 -12.15
CA GLN A 80 -6.44 8.67 -11.16
C GLN A 80 -5.59 8.22 -9.97
N ALA A 81 -4.99 7.04 -10.02
CA ALA A 81 -4.04 6.62 -8.98
C ALA A 81 -2.76 7.45 -9.05
N VAL A 82 -2.14 7.69 -7.90
CA VAL A 82 -0.89 8.44 -7.78
C VAL A 82 0.18 7.56 -7.14
N VAL A 83 1.27 7.34 -7.86
CA VAL A 83 2.47 6.66 -7.37
C VAL A 83 3.57 7.69 -7.24
N VAL A 84 4.08 7.90 -6.03
CA VAL A 84 5.15 8.85 -5.74
C VAL A 84 6.51 8.26 -6.12
N ALA A 85 7.46 9.11 -6.47
CA ALA A 85 8.82 8.73 -6.82
C ALA A 85 9.49 7.90 -5.70
N GLY A 86 10.21 6.85 -6.09
CA GLY A 86 10.87 5.91 -5.17
C GLY A 86 9.98 4.77 -4.66
N ALA A 87 8.73 4.66 -5.08
CA ALA A 87 7.91 3.48 -4.80
C ALA A 87 8.31 2.30 -5.70
N SER A 88 8.14 1.08 -5.20
CA SER A 88 8.35 -0.17 -5.96
C SER A 88 7.09 -1.02 -5.95
N ILE A 89 6.62 -1.42 -7.12
CA ILE A 89 5.40 -2.20 -7.31
C ILE A 89 5.77 -3.48 -8.06
N GLY A 90 5.58 -4.62 -7.42
CA GLY A 90 5.94 -5.94 -7.93
C GLY A 90 5.03 -6.43 -9.07
N ASP A 91 5.45 -7.52 -9.71
CA ASP A 91 4.81 -8.09 -10.88
C ASP A 91 3.35 -8.48 -10.62
N GLY A 92 2.48 -8.22 -11.58
CA GLY A 92 1.06 -8.55 -11.51
C GLY A 92 0.27 -7.81 -10.42
N ALA A 93 0.87 -6.84 -9.75
CA ALA A 93 0.18 -6.06 -8.72
C ALA A 93 -0.88 -5.12 -9.32
N PHE A 94 -1.87 -4.77 -8.50
CA PHE A 94 -2.97 -3.89 -8.86
C PHE A 94 -3.05 -2.70 -7.90
N VAL A 95 -2.96 -1.49 -8.42
CA VAL A 95 -3.17 -0.24 -7.68
C VAL A 95 -4.49 0.36 -8.15
N GLY A 96 -5.52 0.31 -7.30
CA GLY A 96 -6.89 0.68 -7.62
C GLY A 96 -7.10 2.16 -7.87
N ASP A 97 -8.27 2.49 -8.43
CA ASP A 97 -8.63 3.86 -8.77
C ASP A 97 -8.47 4.82 -7.59
N GLN A 98 -7.93 6.01 -7.83
CA GLN A 98 -7.77 7.06 -6.83
C GLN A 98 -6.92 6.65 -5.62
N SER A 99 -6.16 5.57 -5.69
CA SER A 99 -5.23 5.17 -4.63
C SER A 99 -3.99 6.06 -4.65
N HIS A 100 -3.34 6.16 -3.50
CA HIS A 100 -2.11 6.92 -3.33
C HIS A 100 -1.02 6.04 -2.72
N VAL A 101 0.07 5.82 -3.44
CA VAL A 101 1.24 5.06 -2.99
C VAL A 101 2.39 6.02 -2.82
N ARG A 102 2.88 6.15 -1.59
CA ARG A 102 3.94 7.09 -1.25
C ARG A 102 5.33 6.53 -1.52
N GLU A 103 6.30 7.42 -1.38
CA GLU A 103 7.73 7.16 -1.59
C GLU A 103 8.24 5.99 -0.72
N ARG A 104 9.13 5.17 -1.27
CA ARG A 104 9.75 4.00 -0.61
C ARG A 104 8.75 2.94 -0.12
N ALA A 105 7.47 3.05 -0.53
CA ALA A 105 6.53 1.95 -0.34
C ALA A 105 6.89 0.80 -1.28
N LEU A 106 6.89 -0.41 -0.73
CA LEU A 106 7.10 -1.65 -1.47
C LEU A 106 5.79 -2.42 -1.53
N ILE A 107 5.33 -2.76 -2.72
CA ILE A 107 4.15 -3.60 -2.94
C ILE A 107 4.60 -4.87 -3.63
N GLY A 108 4.44 -6.01 -2.97
CA GLY A 108 4.85 -7.32 -3.46
C GLY A 108 4.02 -7.83 -4.63
N ASN A 109 4.51 -8.89 -5.27
CA ASN A 109 3.90 -9.49 -6.45
C ASN A 109 2.46 -9.93 -6.19
N PHE A 110 1.60 -9.75 -7.21
CA PHE A 110 0.19 -10.16 -7.19
C PHE A 110 -0.64 -9.55 -6.06
N SER A 111 -0.15 -8.51 -5.42
CA SER A 111 -0.87 -7.78 -4.36
C SER A 111 -1.80 -6.73 -4.94
N ALA A 112 -2.93 -6.52 -4.26
CA ALA A 112 -3.94 -5.57 -4.70
C ALA A 112 -4.18 -4.48 -3.64
N VAL A 113 -4.07 -3.22 -4.07
CA VAL A 113 -4.46 -2.03 -3.31
C VAL A 113 -5.81 -1.55 -3.82
N GLY A 114 -6.84 -1.69 -3.00
CA GLY A 114 -8.21 -1.33 -3.35
C GLY A 114 -8.41 0.17 -3.54
N ARG A 115 -9.43 0.52 -4.29
CA ARG A 115 -9.77 1.89 -4.66
C ARG A 115 -9.77 2.87 -3.49
N GLY A 116 -9.20 4.07 -3.69
CA GLY A 116 -9.18 5.15 -2.71
C GLY A 116 -8.38 4.83 -1.45
N SER A 117 -7.52 3.82 -1.49
CA SER A 117 -6.63 3.50 -0.37
C SER A 117 -5.35 4.31 -0.43
N ALA A 118 -4.77 4.57 0.73
CA ALA A 118 -3.46 5.21 0.84
C ALA A 118 -2.46 4.25 1.50
N ILE A 119 -1.34 4.06 0.81
CA ILE A 119 -0.16 3.35 1.29
C ILE A 119 0.90 4.40 1.55
N ASP A 120 1.25 4.57 2.81
CA ASP A 120 2.14 5.65 3.22
C ASP A 120 3.63 5.28 2.98
N ASN A 121 4.53 6.22 3.27
CA ASN A 121 5.96 6.00 3.02
C ASN A 121 6.56 4.88 3.89
N ASP A 122 7.61 4.26 3.38
CA ASP A 122 8.37 3.20 4.09
C ASP A 122 7.47 2.02 4.55
N VAL A 123 6.37 1.77 3.86
CA VAL A 123 5.51 0.59 4.06
C VAL A 123 6.03 -0.57 3.23
N ALA A 124 6.12 -1.75 3.83
CA ALA A 124 6.43 -2.99 3.13
C ALA A 124 5.18 -3.88 3.06
N ILE A 125 4.70 -4.17 1.86
CA ILE A 125 3.59 -5.08 1.59
C ILE A 125 4.16 -6.29 0.85
N GLY A 126 3.93 -7.48 1.38
CA GLY A 126 4.33 -8.76 0.81
C GLY A 126 3.54 -9.15 -0.44
N GLU A 127 3.63 -10.40 -0.81
CA GLU A 127 2.98 -10.96 -1.99
C GLU A 127 1.54 -11.40 -1.72
N ARG A 128 0.68 -11.38 -2.74
CA ARG A 128 -0.71 -11.86 -2.70
C ARG A 128 -1.58 -11.20 -1.61
N VAL A 129 -1.14 -10.04 -1.13
CA VAL A 129 -1.89 -9.25 -0.16
C VAL A 129 -3.12 -8.63 -0.82
N ARG A 130 -4.26 -8.66 -0.15
CA ARG A 130 -5.50 -8.07 -0.64
C ARG A 130 -5.97 -6.95 0.28
N ILE A 131 -5.71 -5.72 -0.11
CA ILE A 131 -6.18 -4.52 0.58
C ILE A 131 -7.47 -4.05 -0.10
N GLN A 132 -8.55 -3.98 0.64
CA GLN A 132 -9.85 -3.57 0.13
C GLN A 132 -9.99 -2.03 0.06
N THR A 133 -11.12 -1.55 -0.44
CA THR A 133 -11.43 -0.14 -0.68
C THR A 133 -11.26 0.73 0.58
N GLY A 134 -10.67 1.92 0.41
CA GLY A 134 -10.67 2.99 1.41
C GLY A 134 -9.83 2.70 2.65
N CYS A 135 -8.77 1.90 2.51
CA CYS A 135 -7.85 1.61 3.60
C CYS A 135 -6.74 2.67 3.73
N TYR A 136 -6.23 2.83 4.94
CA TYR A 136 -5.03 3.62 5.20
C TYR A 136 -3.98 2.75 5.89
N VAL A 137 -2.90 2.44 5.18
CA VAL A 137 -1.74 1.73 5.74
C VAL A 137 -0.67 2.78 6.01
N THR A 138 -0.50 3.10 7.30
CA THR A 138 0.38 4.17 7.76
C THR A 138 1.85 3.82 7.60
N ALA A 139 2.69 4.85 7.55
CA ALA A 139 4.13 4.72 7.38
C ALA A 139 4.77 3.75 8.40
N PHE A 140 5.82 3.06 7.94
CA PHE A 140 6.58 2.06 8.71
C PHE A 140 5.80 0.79 9.08
N SER A 141 4.63 0.57 8.48
CA SER A 141 3.90 -0.70 8.64
C SER A 141 4.52 -1.80 7.78
N THR A 142 4.46 -3.02 8.30
CA THR A 142 4.82 -4.23 7.57
C THR A 142 3.60 -5.11 7.43
N VAL A 143 3.29 -5.51 6.20
CA VAL A 143 2.21 -6.44 5.87
C VAL A 143 2.83 -7.63 5.15
N GLU A 144 2.85 -8.78 5.80
CA GLU A 144 3.44 -9.99 5.22
C GLU A 144 2.53 -10.61 4.15
N ASP A 145 2.98 -11.69 3.54
CA ASP A 145 2.28 -12.37 2.44
C ASP A 145 0.89 -12.85 2.83
N ASP A 146 0.02 -12.93 1.83
CA ASP A 146 -1.31 -13.53 1.94
C ASP A 146 -2.28 -12.81 2.90
N VAL A 147 -1.92 -11.64 3.43
CA VAL A 147 -2.76 -10.88 4.35
C VAL A 147 -4.00 -10.34 3.64
N PHE A 148 -5.15 -10.43 4.32
CA PHE A 148 -6.39 -9.78 3.89
C PHE A 148 -6.72 -8.58 4.78
N ILE A 149 -6.88 -7.40 4.17
CA ILE A 149 -7.28 -6.16 4.83
C ILE A 149 -8.65 -5.73 4.31
N GLY A 150 -9.68 -5.85 5.15
CA GLY A 150 -11.05 -5.48 4.84
C GLY A 150 -11.24 -3.98 4.57
N PRO A 151 -12.37 -3.57 3.98
CA PRO A 151 -12.59 -2.17 3.60
C PRO A 151 -12.57 -1.22 4.80
N GLY A 152 -12.00 -0.03 4.61
CA GLY A 152 -11.97 1.02 5.63
C GLY A 152 -11.13 0.69 6.86
N VAL A 153 -10.18 -0.24 6.78
CA VAL A 153 -9.21 -0.51 7.85
C VAL A 153 -8.17 0.59 7.88
N PHE A 154 -7.83 1.07 9.08
CA PHE A 154 -6.76 2.04 9.28
C PHE A 154 -5.73 1.51 10.27
N THR A 155 -4.46 1.63 9.92
CA THR A 155 -3.34 1.45 10.84
C THR A 155 -2.82 2.81 11.30
N TYR A 156 -2.12 2.83 12.42
CA TYR A 156 -1.57 4.06 13.02
C TYR A 156 -0.11 3.85 13.39
N ASN A 157 0.68 4.93 13.46
CA ASN A 157 2.10 4.88 13.81
C ASN A 157 2.51 5.90 14.89
N ASP A 158 1.57 6.71 15.40
CA ASP A 158 1.84 7.77 16.35
C ASP A 158 0.82 7.74 17.51
N ASN A 159 1.28 7.33 18.69
CA ASN A 159 0.49 7.31 19.93
C ASN A 159 0.31 8.72 20.54
N ALA A 160 1.16 9.68 20.19
CA ALA A 160 1.16 11.04 20.73
C ALA A 160 0.41 12.03 19.84
N MET A 161 -0.06 11.60 18.64
CA MET A 161 -0.81 12.44 17.70
C MET A 161 -0.12 13.78 17.40
N GLY A 162 1.16 13.71 17.06
CA GLY A 162 1.99 14.87 16.71
C GLY A 162 2.57 15.63 17.91
N ARG A 163 2.32 15.19 19.14
CA ARG A 163 2.87 15.82 20.36
C ARG A 163 4.09 15.04 20.87
N HIS A 164 5.18 15.11 20.14
CA HIS A 164 6.45 14.43 20.46
C HIS A 164 7.64 15.31 20.05
N GLU A 165 8.82 14.97 20.55
CA GLU A 165 10.06 15.63 20.17
C GLU A 165 10.41 15.33 18.70
N LYS A 166 11.16 16.24 18.07
CA LYS A 166 11.67 16.00 16.72
C LYS A 166 12.58 14.78 16.71
N GLY A 167 12.43 13.95 15.67
CA GLY A 167 13.26 12.77 15.47
C GLY A 167 12.82 11.53 16.26
N ILE A 168 11.66 11.55 16.91
CA ILE A 168 11.08 10.32 17.45
C ILE A 168 10.83 9.32 16.30
N GLN A 169 11.22 8.09 16.53
CA GLN A 169 10.93 7.01 15.59
C GLN A 169 9.48 6.56 15.76
N LEU A 170 8.68 6.79 14.72
CA LEU A 170 7.31 6.27 14.65
C LEU A 170 7.35 4.78 14.28
N THR A 171 6.36 4.02 14.74
CA THR A 171 6.30 2.58 14.52
C THR A 171 4.93 2.20 13.98
N GLY A 172 4.90 1.68 12.74
CA GLY A 172 3.68 1.18 12.11
C GLY A 172 3.22 -0.16 12.70
N ALA A 173 2.09 -0.65 12.21
CA ALA A 173 1.58 -1.98 12.56
C ALA A 173 2.37 -3.08 11.83
N ILE A 174 2.41 -4.27 12.43
CA ILE A 174 2.98 -5.48 11.82
C ILE A 174 1.83 -6.49 11.63
N LEU A 175 1.51 -6.79 10.38
CA LEU A 175 0.51 -7.77 10.02
C LEU A 175 1.21 -9.01 9.50
N ARG A 176 1.22 -10.08 10.29
CA ARG A 176 1.91 -11.33 9.96
C ARG A 176 1.15 -12.11 8.90
N ARG A 177 1.86 -13.04 8.28
CA ARG A 177 1.38 -13.86 7.15
C ARG A 177 -0.05 -14.37 7.37
N ALA A 178 -0.86 -14.24 6.32
CA ALA A 178 -2.24 -14.75 6.24
C ALA A 178 -3.19 -14.26 7.35
N CYS A 179 -2.83 -13.23 8.14
CA CYS A 179 -3.80 -12.67 9.07
C CYS A 179 -4.92 -11.95 8.32
N ARG A 180 -6.11 -11.89 8.92
CA ARG A 180 -7.32 -11.30 8.34
C ARG A 180 -7.80 -10.15 9.19
N ILE A 181 -7.88 -8.98 8.58
CA ILE A 181 -8.32 -7.75 9.26
C ILE A 181 -9.71 -7.39 8.76
N GLY A 182 -10.70 -7.52 9.61
CA GLY A 182 -12.11 -7.21 9.30
C GLY A 182 -12.33 -5.72 9.01
N GLY A 183 -13.28 -5.44 8.12
CA GLY A 183 -13.57 -4.07 7.67
C GLY A 183 -13.79 -3.09 8.81
N GLY A 184 -13.31 -1.86 8.65
CA GLY A 184 -13.44 -0.81 9.65
C GLY A 184 -12.59 -0.97 10.92
N ALA A 185 -11.79 -2.03 11.06
CA ALA A 185 -10.90 -2.20 12.20
C ALA A 185 -9.83 -1.10 12.27
N ARG A 186 -9.34 -0.85 13.48
CA ARG A 186 -8.27 0.12 13.78
C ARG A 186 -7.13 -0.61 14.47
N ILE A 187 -5.91 -0.49 13.93
CA ILE A 187 -4.71 -1.13 14.47
C ILE A 187 -3.79 -0.04 15.01
N LEU A 188 -3.55 -0.03 16.31
CA LEU A 188 -2.76 1.01 16.97
C LEU A 188 -1.26 0.89 16.66
N PRO A 189 -0.49 1.98 16.89
CA PRO A 189 0.94 2.01 16.62
C PRO A 189 1.71 0.87 17.28
N GLY A 190 2.59 0.21 16.51
CA GLY A 190 3.48 -0.85 16.98
C GLY A 190 2.78 -2.18 17.29
N VAL A 191 1.48 -2.29 17.08
CA VAL A 191 0.76 -3.56 17.32
C VAL A 191 1.15 -4.59 16.28
N GLU A 192 1.43 -5.81 16.74
CA GLU A 192 1.63 -6.99 15.92
C GLU A 192 0.35 -7.83 15.90
N VAL A 193 -0.15 -8.14 14.70
CA VAL A 193 -1.22 -9.12 14.49
C VAL A 193 -0.57 -10.40 13.98
N GLY A 194 -0.62 -11.44 14.81
CA GLY A 194 0.09 -12.71 14.58
C GLY A 194 -0.41 -13.47 13.35
N GLU A 195 0.40 -14.42 12.89
CA GLU A 195 0.10 -15.27 11.74
C GLU A 195 -1.26 -15.95 11.87
N GLU A 196 -2.05 -15.93 10.79
CA GLU A 196 -3.40 -16.53 10.74
C GLU A 196 -4.38 -15.97 11.80
N ALA A 197 -4.04 -14.88 12.48
CA ALA A 197 -4.98 -14.24 13.39
C ALA A 197 -6.13 -13.58 12.64
N PHE A 198 -7.25 -13.41 13.30
CA PHE A 198 -8.43 -12.76 12.76
C PHE A 198 -8.89 -11.59 13.66
N VAL A 199 -8.82 -10.40 13.14
CA VAL A 199 -9.38 -9.20 13.76
C VAL A 199 -10.80 -9.00 13.22
N ALA A 200 -11.80 -9.08 14.09
CA ALA A 200 -13.20 -8.91 13.69
C ALA A 200 -13.49 -7.48 13.19
N THR A 201 -14.52 -7.36 12.34
CA THR A 201 -15.00 -6.09 11.80
C THR A 201 -15.24 -5.05 12.91
N GLY A 202 -14.76 -3.81 12.70
CA GLY A 202 -14.93 -2.69 13.63
C GLY A 202 -14.13 -2.78 14.94
N ALA A 203 -13.26 -3.76 15.11
CA ALA A 203 -12.45 -3.89 16.31
C ALA A 203 -11.36 -2.79 16.40
N VAL A 204 -11.03 -2.39 17.63
CA VAL A 204 -9.91 -1.49 17.93
C VAL A 204 -8.81 -2.30 18.65
N VAL A 205 -7.74 -2.62 17.92
CA VAL A 205 -6.65 -3.46 18.40
C VAL A 205 -5.60 -2.57 19.06
N THR A 206 -5.48 -2.70 20.38
CA THR A 206 -4.63 -1.86 21.22
C THR A 206 -3.43 -2.60 21.79
N ARG A 207 -3.29 -3.89 21.52
CA ARG A 207 -2.21 -4.79 21.95
C ARG A 207 -2.01 -5.88 20.91
N ASP A 208 -0.87 -6.52 20.94
CA ASP A 208 -0.54 -7.62 20.05
C ASP A 208 -1.61 -8.73 20.11
N VAL A 209 -1.85 -9.31 18.95
CA VAL A 209 -2.77 -10.43 18.77
C VAL A 209 -1.95 -11.70 18.56
N PRO A 210 -2.09 -12.70 19.43
CA PRO A 210 -1.37 -13.96 19.25
C PRO A 210 -1.74 -14.63 17.90
N PRO A 211 -0.82 -15.43 17.33
CA PRO A 211 -1.14 -16.23 16.14
C PRO A 211 -2.39 -17.08 16.35
N ARG A 212 -3.11 -17.34 15.25
CA ARG A 212 -4.32 -18.19 15.23
C ARG A 212 -5.36 -17.82 16.28
N THR A 213 -5.50 -16.53 16.55
CA THR A 213 -6.47 -16.02 17.54
C THR A 213 -7.46 -15.07 16.89
N LEU A 214 -8.75 -15.29 17.09
CA LEU A 214 -9.79 -14.33 16.75
C LEU A 214 -9.96 -13.33 17.91
N VAL A 215 -9.86 -12.03 17.57
CA VAL A 215 -10.12 -10.93 18.50
C VAL A 215 -11.26 -10.05 18.01
N MET A 216 -12.05 -9.48 18.94
CA MET A 216 -13.16 -8.59 18.62
C MET A 216 -13.39 -7.52 19.69
N GLY A 217 -14.09 -6.46 19.31
CA GLY A 217 -14.58 -5.41 20.22
C GLY A 217 -13.69 -4.18 20.32
N VAL A 218 -14.09 -3.25 21.21
CA VAL A 218 -13.44 -1.96 21.49
C VAL A 218 -13.25 -1.82 22.99
N PRO A 219 -12.04 -1.99 23.50
CA PRO A 219 -10.86 -2.52 22.83
C PRO A 219 -11.01 -4.01 22.48
N ALA A 220 -10.26 -4.46 21.46
CA ALA A 220 -10.30 -5.86 21.03
C ALA A 220 -9.83 -6.80 22.14
N ARG A 221 -10.53 -7.95 22.27
CA ARG A 221 -10.21 -9.02 23.22
C ARG A 221 -10.27 -10.37 22.51
N PRO A 222 -9.45 -11.34 22.92
CA PRO A 222 -9.52 -12.71 22.41
C PRO A 222 -10.91 -13.30 22.61
N LEU A 223 -11.42 -13.94 21.56
CA LEU A 223 -12.73 -14.62 21.57
C LEU A 223 -12.57 -16.14 21.48
N ARG A 224 -11.77 -16.62 20.52
CA ARG A 224 -11.50 -18.04 20.30
C ARG A 224 -10.21 -18.26 19.51
N ALA A 225 -9.72 -19.48 19.48
CA ALA A 225 -8.71 -19.90 18.53
C ALA A 225 -9.30 -20.00 17.11
N ILE A 226 -8.44 -19.88 16.09
CA ILE A 226 -8.74 -20.18 14.68
C ILE A 226 -8.59 -21.69 14.49
N ALA A 227 -9.61 -22.31 13.94
CA ALA A 227 -9.62 -23.74 13.66
C ALA A 227 -8.74 -24.06 12.43
N ASP A 228 -8.20 -25.27 12.33
CA ASP A 228 -7.30 -25.66 11.25
C ASP A 228 -7.95 -25.52 9.86
N GLU A 229 -9.24 -25.82 9.74
CA GLU A 229 -9.99 -25.66 8.50
C GLU A 229 -10.17 -24.20 8.04
N GLU A 230 -9.91 -23.21 8.92
CA GLU A 230 -9.96 -21.79 8.60
C GLU A 230 -8.62 -21.24 8.08
N LEU A 231 -7.54 -22.04 8.11
CA LEU A 231 -6.19 -21.60 7.69
C LEU A 231 -6.11 -21.48 6.16
N ILE A 232 -5.24 -20.58 5.71
CA ILE A 232 -5.13 -20.24 4.28
C ILE A 232 -4.81 -21.46 3.40
N GLU A 233 -4.04 -22.41 3.90
CA GLU A 233 -3.68 -23.62 3.18
C GLU A 233 -4.88 -24.50 2.76
N ASN A 234 -6.05 -24.29 3.38
CA ASN A 234 -7.28 -24.97 3.07
C ASN A 234 -8.19 -24.18 2.10
N TRP A 235 -7.73 -23.00 1.65
CA TRP A 235 -8.48 -22.04 0.80
C TRP A 235 -7.70 -21.66 -0.46
N GLY A 236 -7.10 -22.62 -1.15
CA GLY A 236 -6.34 -22.45 -2.39
C GLY A 236 -7.17 -22.23 -3.65
#